data_594e62692519451acd592a085b0aac92
#
_entry.id   594e62692519451acd592a085b0aac92
#
_cell.length_a   1.000
_cell.length_b   1.000
_cell.length_c   1.000
_cell.angle_alpha   90.00
_cell.angle_beta   90.00
_cell.angle_gamma   90.00
#
_symmetry.space_group_name_H-M   'P 1'
#
loop_
_entity.id
_entity.type
_entity.pdbx_description
1 polymer ?
#
loop_
_entity_poly.entity_id
_entity_poly.type
_entity_poly.pdbx_seq_one_letter_code
_entity_poly.pdbx_strand_id
1 'polypeptide(L)'
;ALWCYLLSHWDINNLKVNPNLTGAELQRARAILAAAKDIYVRGTAWNKIYSPRVTAVPDRDTAYAVTVDGQQYKQQVFTIHSDTWVCNYAIRVAFSDPASVPAGARIVDMNNKDITTITTSGTGDGYSGKFKVLYPASAVAGKTGSVQLSFTTNVYKYAVFYATCAEVSKYGQLQNYMCDTDPTTTMRLSTYSNYSDGEK
;
A
#
# COMPACT_ATOMS: atom_id res chain seq x y z
N ALA A 1 7.52 -26.17 -10.30
CA ALA A 1 6.80 -25.65 -9.14
C ALA A 1 5.39 -25.17 -9.50
N LEU A 2 5.25 -24.17 -10.38
CA LEU A 2 3.96 -23.59 -10.76
C LEU A 2 2.95 -24.63 -11.30
N TRP A 3 3.38 -25.48 -12.21
CA TRP A 3 2.51 -26.55 -12.77
C TRP A 3 2.04 -27.55 -11.72
N CYS A 4 2.88 -27.89 -10.75
CA CYS A 4 2.49 -28.76 -9.64
C CYS A 4 1.48 -28.09 -8.69
N TYR A 5 1.48 -26.76 -8.63
CA TYR A 5 0.50 -25.99 -7.87
C TYR A 5 -0.85 -25.86 -8.62
N LEU A 6 -0.79 -25.59 -9.94
CA LEU A 6 -1.99 -25.37 -10.76
C LEU A 6 -2.69 -26.66 -11.18
N LEU A 7 -1.95 -27.75 -11.33
CA LEU A 7 -2.47 -29.02 -11.82
C LEU A 7 -2.40 -30.06 -10.72
N SER A 8 -3.52 -30.38 -10.12
CA SER A 8 -3.64 -31.29 -8.97
C SER A 8 -3.11 -32.71 -9.21
N HIS A 9 -2.97 -33.12 -10.48
CA HIS A 9 -2.39 -34.43 -10.85
C HIS A 9 -0.85 -34.42 -10.93
N TRP A 10 -0.20 -33.25 -10.76
CA TRP A 10 1.25 -33.13 -10.79
C TRP A 10 1.79 -32.92 -9.36
N ASP A 11 2.22 -34.03 -8.74
CA ASP A 11 2.85 -33.95 -7.41
C ASP A 11 4.33 -33.62 -7.55
N ILE A 12 4.76 -32.51 -6.94
CA ILE A 12 6.16 -32.06 -6.90
C ILE A 12 7.10 -33.10 -6.29
N ASN A 13 6.60 -33.94 -5.36
CA ASN A 13 7.38 -34.96 -4.70
C ASN A 13 7.68 -36.15 -5.61
N ASN A 14 6.82 -36.38 -6.60
CA ASN A 14 6.95 -37.46 -7.57
C ASN A 14 7.82 -37.07 -8.78
N LEU A 15 8.18 -35.80 -8.92
CA LEU A 15 9.08 -35.35 -9.99
C LEU A 15 10.50 -35.92 -9.77
N LYS A 16 11.02 -36.57 -10.79
CA LYS A 16 12.35 -37.17 -10.81
C LYS A 16 13.15 -36.62 -11.98
N VAL A 17 14.48 -36.61 -11.81
CA VAL A 17 15.39 -36.30 -12.90
C VAL A 17 15.39 -37.49 -13.88
N ASN A 18 15.49 -37.16 -15.17
CA ASN A 18 15.61 -38.19 -16.20
C ASN A 18 16.81 -39.13 -15.86
N PRO A 19 16.59 -40.46 -15.71
CA PRO A 19 17.61 -41.40 -15.29
C PRO A 19 18.75 -41.58 -16.35
N ASN A 20 18.52 -41.19 -17.60
CA ASN A 20 19.50 -41.31 -18.66
C ASN A 20 20.52 -40.15 -18.69
N LEU A 21 20.36 -39.11 -17.87
CA LEU A 21 21.31 -38.01 -17.78
C LEU A 21 22.56 -38.41 -17.01
N THR A 22 23.72 -37.96 -17.48
CA THR A 22 25.03 -38.19 -16.83
C THR A 22 25.86 -36.92 -16.71
N GLY A 23 26.93 -36.97 -15.95
CA GLY A 23 27.89 -35.87 -15.84
C GLY A 23 27.28 -34.53 -15.46
N ALA A 24 27.68 -33.49 -16.16
CA ALA A 24 27.26 -32.11 -15.89
C ALA A 24 25.73 -31.88 -16.11
N GLU A 25 25.14 -32.60 -17.05
CA GLU A 25 23.69 -32.50 -17.31
C GLU A 25 22.87 -33.05 -16.15
N LEU A 26 23.28 -34.18 -15.59
CA LEU A 26 22.65 -34.74 -14.39
C LEU A 26 22.74 -33.78 -13.19
N GLN A 27 23.89 -33.15 -12.97
CA GLN A 27 24.07 -32.20 -11.87
C GLN A 27 23.17 -30.97 -12.07
N ARG A 28 23.09 -30.46 -13.28
CA ARG A 28 22.19 -29.32 -13.61
C ARG A 28 20.73 -29.68 -13.39
N ALA A 29 20.29 -30.84 -13.88
CA ALA A 29 18.91 -31.29 -13.74
C ALA A 29 18.51 -31.49 -12.25
N ARG A 30 19.44 -32.02 -11.43
CA ARG A 30 19.25 -32.12 -9.97
C ARG A 30 19.11 -30.75 -9.31
N ALA A 31 19.95 -29.79 -9.69
CA ALA A 31 19.87 -28.42 -9.15
C ALA A 31 18.55 -27.73 -9.54
N ILE A 32 18.09 -27.89 -10.77
CA ILE A 32 16.80 -27.36 -11.23
C ILE A 32 15.64 -27.99 -10.46
N LEU A 33 15.65 -29.32 -10.28
CA LEU A 33 14.59 -29.98 -9.51
C LEU A 33 14.58 -29.57 -8.05
N ALA A 34 15.75 -29.41 -7.44
CA ALA A 34 15.88 -28.92 -6.06
C ALA A 34 15.33 -27.49 -5.92
N ALA A 35 15.69 -26.60 -6.84
CA ALA A 35 15.16 -25.23 -6.85
C ALA A 35 13.65 -25.19 -7.07
N ALA A 36 13.11 -26.04 -7.96
CA ALA A 36 11.67 -26.13 -8.18
C ALA A 36 10.91 -26.61 -6.93
N LYS A 37 11.47 -27.60 -6.21
CA LYS A 37 10.90 -28.07 -4.94
C LYS A 37 10.93 -27.01 -3.86
N ASP A 38 12.04 -26.29 -3.72
CA ASP A 38 12.20 -25.20 -2.76
C ASP A 38 11.18 -24.05 -3.03
N ILE A 39 11.03 -23.63 -4.28
CA ILE A 39 10.01 -22.63 -4.67
C ILE A 39 8.59 -23.11 -4.34
N TYR A 40 8.28 -24.39 -4.62
CA TYR A 40 6.98 -24.94 -4.30
C TYR A 40 6.69 -24.94 -2.81
N VAL A 41 7.65 -25.45 -2.00
CA VAL A 41 7.53 -25.50 -0.52
C VAL A 41 7.36 -24.11 0.07
N ARG A 42 8.18 -23.14 -0.36
CA ARG A 42 8.05 -21.75 0.12
C ARG A 42 6.75 -21.10 -0.34
N GLY A 43 6.35 -21.31 -1.59
CA GLY A 43 5.12 -20.77 -2.12
C GLY A 43 3.87 -21.33 -1.43
N THR A 44 3.84 -22.63 -1.16
CA THR A 44 2.70 -23.27 -0.48
C THR A 44 2.70 -23.01 1.04
N ALA A 45 3.87 -22.82 1.65
CA ALA A 45 3.97 -22.44 3.06
C ALA A 45 3.56 -20.97 3.28
N TRP A 46 3.55 -20.17 2.24
CA TRP A 46 3.13 -18.77 2.31
C TRP A 46 1.62 -18.64 2.18
N ASN A 47 0.92 -19.10 3.19
CA ASN A 47 -0.53 -18.91 3.33
C ASN A 47 -0.89 -17.67 4.17
N LYS A 48 0.06 -16.76 4.37
CA LYS A 48 -0.22 -15.51 5.05
C LYS A 48 -1.14 -14.68 4.19
N ILE A 49 -2.37 -14.49 4.68
CA ILE A 49 -3.24 -13.44 4.16
C ILE A 49 -2.48 -12.13 4.36
N TYR A 50 -2.09 -11.50 3.27
CA TYR A 50 -1.46 -10.21 3.33
C TYR A 50 -2.51 -9.17 3.75
N SER A 51 -2.21 -8.42 4.80
CA SER A 51 -3.05 -7.32 5.26
C SER A 51 -2.35 -6.00 4.88
N PRO A 52 -2.80 -5.33 3.81
CA PRO A 52 -2.25 -4.03 3.42
C PRO A 52 -2.36 -3.06 4.59
N ARG A 53 -1.35 -2.21 4.75
CA ARG A 53 -1.31 -1.24 5.84
C ARG A 53 -1.35 0.17 5.27
N VAL A 54 -2.30 0.94 5.78
CA VAL A 54 -2.34 2.39 5.61
C VAL A 54 -2.58 2.99 6.99
N THR A 55 -1.77 3.96 7.37
CA THR A 55 -1.92 4.68 8.64
C THR A 55 -1.86 6.18 8.39
N ALA A 56 -2.58 6.96 9.18
CA ALA A 56 -2.53 8.42 9.14
C ALA A 56 -2.22 8.92 10.56
N VAL A 57 -1.10 9.59 10.71
CA VAL A 57 -0.58 10.04 12.00
C VAL A 57 -0.49 11.57 12.01
N PRO A 58 -1.11 12.25 12.97
CA PRO A 58 -0.99 13.70 13.11
C PRO A 58 0.39 14.06 13.68
N ASP A 59 0.88 15.26 13.35
CA ASP A 59 2.11 15.84 13.87
C ASP A 59 1.98 16.29 15.33
N ARG A 60 0.75 16.68 15.72
CA ARG A 60 0.36 17.10 17.07
C ARG A 60 -1.02 16.56 17.42
N ASP A 61 -1.30 16.46 18.69
CA ASP A 61 -2.60 15.97 19.19
C ASP A 61 -3.75 16.92 18.83
N THR A 62 -3.46 18.22 18.67
CA THR A 62 -4.45 19.26 18.42
C THR A 62 -3.94 20.25 17.38
N ALA A 63 -4.85 20.80 16.56
CA ALA A 63 -4.55 21.83 15.57
C ALA A 63 -4.06 23.12 16.22
N TYR A 64 -3.01 23.72 15.67
CA TYR A 64 -2.34 24.94 16.16
C TYR A 64 -2.54 26.13 15.21
N ALA A 65 -2.33 27.34 15.73
CA ALA A 65 -2.55 28.59 15.00
C ALA A 65 -1.55 28.80 13.85
N VAL A 66 -2.06 29.15 12.69
CA VAL A 66 -1.26 29.52 11.49
C VAL A 66 -1.96 30.62 10.70
N THR A 67 -1.18 31.36 9.89
CA THR A 67 -1.72 32.30 8.91
C THR A 67 -1.50 31.72 7.51
N VAL A 68 -2.58 31.60 6.74
CA VAL A 68 -2.57 31.16 5.35
C VAL A 68 -3.23 32.24 4.50
N ASP A 69 -2.52 32.78 3.53
CA ASP A 69 -2.99 33.84 2.63
C ASP A 69 -3.64 35.03 3.37
N GLY A 70 -3.03 35.43 4.49
CA GLY A 70 -3.52 36.54 5.33
C GLY A 70 -4.69 36.20 6.25
N GLN A 71 -5.23 35.00 6.19
CA GLN A 71 -6.32 34.53 7.05
C GLN A 71 -5.80 33.64 8.18
N GLN A 72 -6.45 33.71 9.34
CA GLN A 72 -6.11 32.93 10.52
C GLN A 72 -6.81 31.56 10.48
N TYR A 73 -6.02 30.52 10.65
CA TYR A 73 -6.50 29.13 10.73
C TYR A 73 -5.91 28.43 11.96
N LYS A 74 -6.57 27.35 12.37
CA LYS A 74 -5.98 26.27 13.16
C LYS A 74 -5.64 25.13 12.21
N GLN A 75 -4.39 24.64 12.22
CA GLN A 75 -3.85 23.63 11.32
C GLN A 75 -3.44 22.37 12.07
N GLN A 76 -3.75 21.21 11.53
CA GLN A 76 -3.13 19.95 11.94
C GLN A 76 -2.55 19.26 10.69
N VAL A 77 -1.27 18.87 10.76
CA VAL A 77 -0.58 18.17 9.66
C VAL A 77 -0.64 16.67 9.91
N PHE A 78 -0.95 15.93 8.89
CA PHE A 78 -0.97 14.46 8.92
C PHE A 78 0.10 13.90 7.99
N THR A 79 0.75 12.84 8.45
CA THR A 79 1.55 11.97 7.58
C THR A 79 0.78 10.68 7.38
N ILE A 80 0.48 10.36 6.13
CA ILE A 80 -0.10 9.07 5.75
C ILE A 80 1.04 8.16 5.30
N HIS A 81 1.04 6.93 5.78
CA HIS A 81 1.96 5.88 5.40
C HIS A 81 1.20 4.77 4.71
N SER A 82 1.75 4.24 3.64
CA SER A 82 1.20 3.09 2.92
C SER A 82 2.30 2.09 2.59
N ASP A 83 1.92 0.86 2.32
CA ASP A 83 2.81 -0.17 1.79
C ASP A 83 2.63 -0.34 0.27
N THR A 84 3.38 -1.27 -0.30
CA THR A 84 3.41 -1.56 -1.74
C THR A 84 2.10 -2.13 -2.31
N TRP A 85 1.15 -2.48 -1.45
CA TRP A 85 -0.11 -3.09 -1.87
C TRP A 85 -1.20 -2.07 -2.19
N VAL A 86 -0.94 -0.79 -1.95
CA VAL A 86 -1.83 0.30 -2.34
C VAL A 86 -1.70 0.55 -3.84
N CYS A 87 -2.82 0.48 -4.55
CA CYS A 87 -2.85 0.69 -6.00
C CYS A 87 -2.54 2.15 -6.33
N ASN A 88 -1.61 2.37 -7.26
CA ASN A 88 -1.19 3.70 -7.71
C ASN A 88 -0.76 4.66 -6.59
N TYR A 89 -0.54 4.14 -5.38
CA TYR A 89 -0.19 4.91 -4.18
C TYR A 89 -1.13 6.08 -3.89
N ALA A 90 -2.37 5.98 -4.37
CA ALA A 90 -3.39 7.02 -4.27
C ALA A 90 -4.40 6.67 -3.17
N ILE A 91 -4.62 7.61 -2.25
CA ILE A 91 -5.50 7.46 -1.12
C ILE A 91 -6.48 8.64 -1.11
N ARG A 92 -7.76 8.35 -1.27
CA ARG A 92 -8.81 9.38 -1.17
C ARG A 92 -8.99 9.77 0.29
N VAL A 93 -9.13 11.06 0.55
CA VAL A 93 -9.40 11.61 1.87
C VAL A 93 -10.63 12.49 1.82
N ALA A 94 -11.46 12.41 2.84
CA ALA A 94 -12.64 13.24 3.02
C ALA A 94 -12.99 13.37 4.50
N PHE A 95 -13.82 14.36 4.84
CA PHE A 95 -14.52 14.38 6.12
C PHE A 95 -15.59 13.29 6.11
N SER A 96 -15.65 12.49 7.18
CA SER A 96 -16.59 11.37 7.27
C SER A 96 -18.04 11.83 7.37
N ASP A 97 -18.27 12.92 8.10
CA ASP A 97 -19.58 13.56 8.25
C ASP A 97 -19.43 15.07 7.97
N PRO A 98 -19.72 15.52 6.74
CA PRO A 98 -19.62 16.93 6.37
C PRO A 98 -20.50 17.86 7.19
N ALA A 99 -21.59 17.37 7.79
CA ALA A 99 -22.49 18.20 8.59
C ALA A 99 -21.92 18.57 9.97
N SER A 100 -21.00 17.76 10.49
CA SER A 100 -20.32 18.02 11.77
C SER A 100 -19.07 18.87 11.66
N VAL A 101 -18.65 19.19 10.44
CA VAL A 101 -17.40 19.92 10.18
C VAL A 101 -17.57 21.43 10.44
N PRO A 102 -16.64 22.10 11.15
CA PRO A 102 -16.65 23.55 11.26
C PRO A 102 -16.72 24.24 9.89
N ALA A 103 -17.55 25.27 9.79
CA ALA A 103 -17.76 25.97 8.52
C ALA A 103 -16.43 26.48 7.91
N GLY A 104 -16.19 26.17 6.64
CA GLY A 104 -14.99 26.56 5.92
C GLY A 104 -13.74 25.71 6.24
N ALA A 105 -13.87 24.61 6.98
CA ALA A 105 -12.76 23.67 7.16
C ALA A 105 -12.39 23.02 5.82
N ARG A 106 -11.10 22.79 5.61
CA ARG A 106 -10.53 22.33 4.35
C ARG A 106 -9.50 21.22 4.58
N ILE A 107 -9.43 20.30 3.62
CA ILE A 107 -8.33 19.33 3.50
C ILE A 107 -7.45 19.81 2.34
N VAL A 108 -6.18 20.09 2.63
CA VAL A 108 -5.27 20.71 1.67
C VAL A 108 -3.93 19.97 1.61
N ASP A 109 -3.22 20.14 0.51
CA ASP A 109 -1.82 19.69 0.39
C ASP A 109 -0.88 20.62 1.21
N MET A 110 0.43 20.34 1.12
CA MET A 110 1.43 21.15 1.85
C MET A 110 1.55 22.58 1.31
N ASN A 111 1.01 22.87 0.12
CA ASN A 111 0.95 24.20 -0.52
C ASN A 111 -0.39 24.90 -0.31
N ASN A 112 -1.26 24.42 0.56
CA ASN A 112 -2.58 24.95 0.90
C ASN A 112 -3.64 24.84 -0.24
N LYS A 113 -3.38 24.00 -1.23
CA LYS A 113 -4.34 23.69 -2.29
C LYS A 113 -5.30 22.59 -1.84
N ASP A 114 -6.60 22.77 -2.09
CA ASP A 114 -7.62 21.75 -1.78
C ASP A 114 -7.35 20.43 -2.49
N ILE A 115 -7.46 19.34 -1.75
CA ILE A 115 -7.25 17.99 -2.26
C ILE A 115 -8.35 17.05 -1.82
N THR A 116 -8.58 16.03 -2.62
CA THR A 116 -9.42 14.86 -2.31
C THR A 116 -8.64 13.55 -2.36
N THR A 117 -7.39 13.63 -2.80
CA THR A 117 -6.51 12.46 -2.95
C THR A 117 -5.10 12.83 -2.50
N ILE A 118 -4.49 11.93 -1.76
CA ILE A 118 -3.09 12.00 -1.33
C ILE A 118 -2.35 10.92 -2.10
N THR A 119 -1.22 11.29 -2.73
CA THR A 119 -0.32 10.31 -3.34
C THR A 119 0.86 10.08 -2.39
N THR A 120 1.10 8.81 -2.05
CA THR A 120 2.28 8.44 -1.27
C THR A 120 3.45 8.15 -2.19
N SER A 121 4.65 8.52 -1.77
CA SER A 121 5.91 8.24 -2.47
C SER A 121 6.96 7.74 -1.49
N GLY A 122 7.91 6.94 -2.00
CA GLY A 122 8.96 6.37 -1.16
C GLY A 122 9.72 5.26 -1.87
N THR A 123 10.52 4.54 -1.12
CA THR A 123 11.33 3.40 -1.60
C THR A 123 11.22 2.24 -0.64
N GLY A 124 11.35 1.01 -1.14
CA GLY A 124 11.27 -0.20 -0.32
C GLY A 124 9.85 -0.41 0.24
N ASP A 125 9.75 -0.65 1.53
CA ASP A 125 8.49 -0.97 2.21
C ASP A 125 7.79 0.27 2.79
N GLY A 126 8.32 1.47 2.55
CA GLY A 126 7.81 2.70 3.15
C GLY A 126 7.45 3.78 2.14
N TYR A 127 6.16 4.02 1.98
CA TYR A 127 5.62 5.12 1.18
C TYR A 127 4.88 6.09 2.09
N SER A 128 5.12 7.38 1.93
CA SER A 128 4.46 8.40 2.73
C SER A 128 4.01 9.59 1.90
N GLY A 129 3.00 10.28 2.40
CA GLY A 129 2.51 11.55 1.88
C GLY A 129 2.02 12.43 3.03
N LYS A 130 2.00 13.74 2.83
CA LYS A 130 1.54 14.69 3.84
C LYS A 130 0.36 15.51 3.32
N PHE A 131 -0.53 15.84 4.23
CA PHE A 131 -1.63 16.76 3.99
C PHE A 131 -1.95 17.53 5.27
N LYS A 132 -2.80 18.54 5.16
CA LYS A 132 -3.21 19.39 6.29
C LYS A 132 -4.73 19.46 6.36
N VAL A 133 -5.23 19.55 7.58
CA VAL A 133 -6.60 20.00 7.87
C VAL A 133 -6.52 21.42 8.39
N LEU A 134 -7.25 22.32 7.76
CA LEU A 134 -7.33 23.74 8.11
C LEU A 134 -8.74 24.06 8.61
N TYR A 135 -8.82 24.66 9.80
CA TYR A 135 -10.06 25.17 10.38
C TYR A 135 -9.97 26.70 10.44
N PRO A 136 -10.89 27.47 9.83
CA PRO A 136 -10.91 28.92 10.05
C PRO A 136 -10.96 29.23 11.54
N ALA A 137 -10.05 30.06 12.04
CA ALA A 137 -9.95 30.34 13.46
C ALA A 137 -11.27 30.85 14.06
N SER A 138 -12.01 31.67 13.30
CA SER A 138 -13.34 32.18 13.69
C SER A 138 -14.39 31.09 13.83
N ALA A 139 -14.31 30.01 13.04
CA ALA A 139 -15.30 28.91 13.09
C ALA A 139 -15.13 28.01 14.32
N VAL A 140 -13.92 27.97 14.88
CA VAL A 140 -13.55 27.14 16.05
C VAL A 140 -13.24 27.96 17.31
N ALA A 141 -13.42 29.27 17.26
CA ALA A 141 -13.22 30.15 18.43
C ALA A 141 -14.11 29.73 19.60
N GLY A 142 -13.53 29.61 20.80
CA GLY A 142 -14.22 29.17 22.02
C GLY A 142 -14.68 27.70 22.00
N LYS A 143 -14.24 26.90 21.02
CA LYS A 143 -14.68 25.51 20.85
C LYS A 143 -13.52 24.53 20.94
N THR A 144 -13.82 23.35 21.46
CA THR A 144 -12.96 22.17 21.40
C THR A 144 -13.76 21.05 20.75
N GLY A 145 -13.18 20.33 19.82
CA GLY A 145 -13.86 19.26 19.13
C GLY A 145 -12.96 18.41 18.25
N SER A 146 -13.57 17.39 17.66
CA SER A 146 -12.91 16.45 16.77
C SER A 146 -13.73 16.27 15.51
N VAL A 147 -13.05 16.17 14.38
CA VAL A 147 -13.65 15.85 13.07
C VAL A 147 -13.06 14.55 12.58
N GLN A 148 -13.91 13.62 12.22
CA GLN A 148 -13.47 12.34 11.68
C GLN A 148 -13.10 12.48 10.20
N LEU A 149 -11.90 12.03 9.87
CA LEU A 149 -11.40 11.88 8.50
C LEU A 149 -11.61 10.43 8.05
N SER A 150 -12.09 10.24 6.85
CA SER A 150 -12.19 8.94 6.18
C SER A 150 -11.17 8.83 5.05
N PHE A 151 -10.55 7.68 4.95
CA PHE A 151 -9.61 7.36 3.89
C PHE A 151 -10.11 6.14 3.14
N THR A 152 -10.01 6.18 1.82
CA THR A 152 -10.40 5.07 0.96
C THR A 152 -9.32 4.87 -0.09
N THR A 153 -8.86 3.65 -0.25
CA THR A 153 -7.90 3.28 -1.29
C THR A 153 -8.21 1.90 -1.83
N ASN A 154 -7.79 1.64 -3.06
CA ASN A 154 -7.79 0.30 -3.60
C ASN A 154 -6.46 -0.38 -3.26
N VAL A 155 -6.54 -1.61 -2.82
CA VAL A 155 -5.38 -2.42 -2.51
C VAL A 155 -5.40 -3.70 -3.34
N TYR A 156 -4.23 -4.18 -3.71
CA TYR A 156 -4.10 -5.47 -4.39
C TYR A 156 -4.42 -6.59 -3.42
N LYS A 157 -5.24 -7.52 -3.85
CA LYS A 157 -5.62 -8.69 -3.06
C LYS A 157 -4.55 -9.78 -3.10
N TYR A 158 -3.76 -9.80 -4.18
CA TYR A 158 -2.68 -10.74 -4.41
C TYR A 158 -1.49 -10.05 -5.06
N ALA A 159 -0.29 -10.61 -4.87
CA ALA A 159 0.90 -10.12 -5.56
C ALA A 159 0.86 -10.52 -7.03
N VAL A 160 1.22 -9.61 -7.90
CA VAL A 160 1.53 -9.92 -9.30
C VAL A 160 2.97 -10.42 -9.36
N PHE A 161 3.16 -11.65 -9.78
CA PHE A 161 4.49 -12.19 -10.04
C PHE A 161 4.83 -12.00 -11.51
N TYR A 162 5.87 -11.22 -11.75
CA TYR A 162 6.47 -11.09 -13.07
C TYR A 162 7.82 -11.82 -13.05
N ALA A 163 7.91 -12.93 -13.76
CA ALA A 163 9.16 -13.66 -13.94
C ALA A 163 9.72 -13.39 -15.33
N THR A 164 10.86 -12.76 -15.40
CA THR A 164 11.66 -12.61 -16.61
C THR A 164 12.81 -13.60 -16.60
N CYS A 165 13.11 -14.20 -17.75
CA CYS A 165 14.36 -14.90 -17.90
C CYS A 165 15.48 -13.90 -18.28
N ALA A 166 16.36 -13.62 -17.34
CA ALA A 166 17.50 -12.72 -17.57
C ALA A 166 18.58 -13.30 -18.51
N GLU A 167 18.54 -14.61 -18.81
CA GLU A 167 19.55 -15.30 -19.60
C GLU A 167 18.96 -15.97 -20.86
N VAL A 168 18.10 -15.25 -21.58
CA VAL A 168 17.46 -15.74 -22.83
C VAL A 168 18.49 -16.26 -23.84
N SER A 169 19.67 -15.66 -23.92
CA SER A 169 20.74 -16.08 -24.83
C SER A 169 21.34 -17.45 -24.48
N LYS A 170 21.23 -17.87 -23.21
CA LYS A 170 21.83 -19.09 -22.69
C LYS A 170 20.88 -20.30 -22.70
N TYR A 171 19.57 -20.04 -22.57
CA TYR A 171 18.57 -21.10 -22.41
C TYR A 171 17.50 -21.13 -23.51
N GLY A 172 17.65 -20.34 -24.56
CA GLY A 172 16.67 -20.22 -25.63
C GLY A 172 15.45 -19.39 -25.21
N GLN A 173 14.40 -19.47 -26.00
CA GLN A 173 13.15 -18.74 -25.74
C GLN A 173 12.40 -19.36 -24.55
N LEU A 174 12.67 -18.89 -23.36
CA LEU A 174 11.80 -19.14 -22.23
C LEU A 174 10.70 -18.08 -22.23
N GLN A 175 9.47 -18.55 -22.14
CA GLN A 175 8.30 -17.70 -22.08
C GLN A 175 8.31 -16.89 -20.78
N ASN A 176 8.11 -15.58 -20.90
CA ASN A 176 7.85 -14.74 -19.74
C ASN A 176 6.48 -15.06 -19.18
N TYR A 177 6.38 -15.30 -17.89
CA TYR A 177 5.12 -15.52 -17.21
C TYR A 177 4.73 -14.25 -16.44
N MET A 178 3.57 -13.74 -16.76
CA MET A 178 2.87 -12.75 -15.96
C MET A 178 1.64 -13.44 -15.39
N CYS A 179 1.64 -13.65 -14.09
CA CYS A 179 0.41 -13.98 -13.37
C CYS A 179 -0.24 -12.68 -12.97
N ASP A 180 -1.23 -12.26 -13.72
CA ASP A 180 -2.16 -11.24 -13.28
C ASP A 180 -3.09 -11.86 -12.25
N THR A 181 -3.04 -11.33 -11.07
CA THR A 181 -3.91 -11.74 -9.98
C THR A 181 -4.76 -10.56 -9.55
N ASP A 182 -5.36 -9.84 -10.51
CA ASP A 182 -6.41 -8.95 -10.09
C ASP A 182 -7.50 -9.81 -9.41
N PRO A 183 -7.93 -9.47 -8.22
CA PRO A 183 -8.73 -8.30 -8.01
C PRO A 183 -8.20 -7.33 -6.94
N THR A 184 -8.40 -6.07 -7.18
CA THR A 184 -8.31 -5.03 -6.17
C THR A 184 -9.51 -5.13 -5.22
N THR A 185 -9.28 -4.80 -3.96
CA THR A 185 -10.36 -4.58 -2.99
C THR A 185 -10.25 -3.19 -2.39
N THR A 186 -11.36 -2.65 -1.94
CA THR A 186 -11.37 -1.33 -1.32
C THR A 186 -11.08 -1.46 0.17
N MET A 187 -10.04 -0.76 0.62
CA MET A 187 -9.72 -0.60 2.03
C MET A 187 -10.22 0.75 2.53
N ARG A 188 -10.76 0.76 3.75
CA ARG A 188 -11.25 1.96 4.43
C ARG A 188 -10.58 2.07 5.79
N LEU A 189 -10.17 3.27 6.14
CA LEU A 189 -9.71 3.60 7.48
C LEU A 189 -10.21 4.99 7.88
N SER A 190 -10.15 5.31 9.15
CA SER A 190 -10.50 6.62 9.67
C SER A 190 -9.53 7.05 10.77
N THR A 191 -9.39 8.36 10.93
CA THR A 191 -8.71 8.98 12.08
C THR A 191 -9.45 10.25 12.46
N TYR A 192 -9.03 10.88 13.56
CA TYR A 192 -9.62 12.13 14.03
C TYR A 192 -8.64 13.28 13.87
N SER A 193 -9.15 14.42 13.44
CA SER A 193 -8.47 15.71 13.52
C SER A 193 -9.11 16.52 14.64
N ASN A 194 -8.29 16.99 15.57
CA ASN A 194 -8.74 17.66 16.79
C ASN A 194 -8.43 19.16 16.72
N TYR A 195 -9.31 19.97 17.24
CA TYR A 195 -9.10 21.40 17.41
C TYR A 195 -9.49 21.86 18.83
N SER A 196 -8.79 22.87 19.34
CA SER A 196 -9.07 23.49 20.64
C SER A 196 -8.74 24.97 20.57
N ASP A 197 -9.52 25.78 21.29
CA ASP A 197 -9.29 27.24 21.39
C ASP A 197 -8.01 27.57 22.18
N GLY A 198 -7.62 26.72 23.11
CA GLY A 198 -6.47 26.93 24.00
C GLY A 198 -5.08 26.72 23.37
N GLU A 199 -4.99 26.14 22.18
CA GLU A 199 -3.71 25.89 21.50
C GLU A 199 -3.28 27.13 20.70
N LYS A 200 -2.10 27.66 21.03
CA LYS A 200 -1.45 28.81 20.35
C LYS A 200 -0.48 28.31 19.27
#